data_f34c3e3b7c618c8bf99b2b257934063f
#
_entry.id   f34c3e3b7c618c8bf99b2b257934063f
#
_cell.length_a   1.000
_cell.length_b   1.000
_cell.length_c   1.000
_cell.angle_alpha   90.00
_cell.angle_beta   90.00
_cell.angle_gamma   90.00
#
_symmetry.space_group_name_H-M   'P 1'
#
loop_
_entity.id
_entity.type
_entity.pdbx_description
1 polymer ?
#
loop_
_entity_poly.entity_id
_entity_poly.type
_entity_poly.pdbx_seq_one_letter_code
_entity_poly.pdbx_strand_id
1 'polypeptide(L)'
;AVRSGTADIGLCFSRAPHKDIDVAYRQSAPVLALLPPGHPLASAGSVTLTQMAEYPLALPPPETTVRQMIDIVCSRQGLQLDAVLISNHAKTVVNFVQLGGGLSVASEIAVRHLVAEGAIVALPISDAGMDLRDLEVQTLAGRSLPVAVQAFVDLLKEQLPGRW
;
A
#
# COMPACT_ATOMS: atom_id res chain seq x y z
N ALA A 1 -1.07 -7.52 18.57
CA ALA A 1 -2.46 -7.86 18.92
C ALA A 1 -2.72 -9.36 18.68
N VAL A 2 -2.58 -9.90 17.44
CA VAL A 2 -2.85 -11.34 17.15
C VAL A 2 -1.93 -12.25 17.98
N ARG A 3 -0.63 -12.02 18.00
CA ARG A 3 0.34 -12.82 18.77
C ARG A 3 0.09 -12.84 20.30
N SER A 4 -0.44 -11.76 20.84
CA SER A 4 -0.79 -11.65 22.26
C SER A 4 -2.19 -12.19 22.57
N GLY A 5 -2.95 -12.62 21.55
CA GLY A 5 -4.33 -13.08 21.72
C GLY A 5 -5.35 -11.98 22.02
N THR A 6 -4.95 -10.70 21.92
CA THR A 6 -5.88 -9.57 22.11
C THR A 6 -6.73 -9.28 20.86
N ALA A 7 -6.40 -9.91 19.74
CA ALA A 7 -7.20 -9.93 18.51
C ALA A 7 -7.16 -11.33 17.90
N ASP A 8 -8.27 -11.81 17.39
CA ASP A 8 -8.37 -13.11 16.71
C ASP A 8 -7.85 -13.07 15.28
N ILE A 9 -8.01 -11.92 14.61
CA ILE A 9 -7.60 -11.69 13.22
C ILE A 9 -6.74 -10.43 13.13
N GLY A 10 -5.72 -10.47 12.27
CA GLY A 10 -4.95 -9.31 11.83
C GLY A 10 -5.04 -9.17 10.32
N LEU A 11 -5.39 -7.97 9.84
CA LEU A 11 -5.23 -7.59 8.45
C LEU A 11 -4.02 -6.67 8.38
N CYS A 12 -2.94 -7.12 7.78
CA CYS A 12 -1.69 -6.37 7.79
C CYS A 12 -0.87 -6.57 6.52
N PHE A 13 0.04 -5.64 6.31
CA PHE A 13 1.03 -5.79 5.26
C PHE A 13 2.28 -6.44 5.84
N SER A 14 2.72 -7.52 5.21
CA SER A 14 3.85 -8.33 5.67
C SER A 14 4.89 -8.50 4.58
N ARG A 15 6.13 -8.73 5.00
CA ARG A 15 7.26 -9.06 4.13
C ARG A 15 7.88 -10.42 4.46
N ALA A 16 7.62 -10.91 5.66
CA ALA A 16 8.22 -12.15 6.14
C ALA A 16 7.23 -12.92 7.03
N PRO A 17 7.19 -14.24 6.92
CA PRO A 17 6.39 -15.09 7.79
C PRO A 17 6.88 -15.02 9.24
N HIS A 18 5.96 -15.19 10.19
CA HIS A 18 6.27 -15.30 11.61
C HIS A 18 5.78 -16.66 12.13
N LYS A 19 6.62 -17.39 12.89
CA LYS A 19 6.35 -18.76 13.34
C LYS A 19 5.07 -18.93 14.19
N ASP A 20 4.66 -17.86 14.89
CA ASP A 20 3.49 -17.88 15.77
C ASP A 20 2.20 -17.39 15.05
N ILE A 21 2.26 -17.23 13.74
CA ILE A 21 1.18 -16.68 12.91
C ILE A 21 0.88 -17.65 11.77
N ASP A 22 -0.38 -18.01 11.65
CA ASP A 22 -0.93 -18.66 10.46
C ASP A 22 -1.46 -17.60 9.50
N VAL A 23 -1.12 -17.74 8.22
CA VAL A 23 -1.61 -16.85 7.16
C VAL A 23 -2.81 -17.52 6.50
N ALA A 24 -4.00 -17.08 6.88
CA ALA A 24 -5.27 -17.60 6.34
C ALA A 24 -5.52 -17.16 4.89
N TYR A 25 -4.97 -16.02 4.49
CA TYR A 25 -5.02 -15.47 3.13
C TYR A 25 -3.84 -14.55 2.86
N ARG A 26 -3.36 -14.55 1.62
CA ARG A 26 -2.29 -13.66 1.15
C ARG A 26 -2.56 -13.21 -0.28
N GLN A 27 -2.30 -11.94 -0.55
CA GLN A 27 -2.24 -11.43 -1.91
C GLN A 27 -1.16 -10.37 -2.04
N SER A 28 -0.61 -10.22 -3.23
CA SER A 28 0.29 -9.09 -3.54
C SER A 28 -0.46 -7.77 -3.35
N ALA A 29 0.21 -6.81 -2.74
CA ALA A 29 -0.33 -5.48 -2.49
C ALA A 29 0.75 -4.42 -2.75
N PRO A 30 1.13 -4.24 -4.02
CA PRO A 30 2.18 -3.31 -4.38
C PRO A 30 1.84 -1.89 -3.94
N VAL A 31 2.88 -1.10 -3.74
CA VAL A 31 2.75 0.34 -3.59
C VAL A 31 2.81 0.96 -4.99
N LEU A 32 1.83 1.78 -5.28
CA LEU A 32 1.69 2.45 -6.57
C LEU A 32 1.96 3.96 -6.40
N ALA A 33 2.50 4.56 -7.44
CA ALA A 33 2.52 6.00 -7.60
C ALA A 33 1.13 6.50 -8.00
N LEU A 34 0.67 7.57 -7.34
CA LEU A 34 -0.61 8.23 -7.64
C LEU A 34 -0.35 9.53 -8.37
N LEU A 35 -1.05 9.72 -9.48
CA LEU A 35 -0.93 10.86 -10.35
C LEU A 35 -2.33 11.44 -10.66
N PRO A 36 -2.45 12.75 -10.87
CA PRO A 36 -3.70 13.30 -11.39
C PRO A 36 -3.91 12.86 -12.84
N PRO A 37 -5.16 12.71 -13.30
CA PRO A 37 -5.45 12.48 -14.71
C PRO A 37 -4.82 13.58 -15.58
N GLY A 38 -4.18 13.17 -16.68
CA GLY A 38 -3.49 14.10 -17.59
C GLY A 38 -2.07 14.52 -17.17
N HIS A 39 -1.53 13.95 -16.06
CA HIS A 39 -0.12 14.17 -15.71
C HIS A 39 0.83 13.66 -16.81
N PRO A 40 1.96 14.33 -17.10
CA PRO A 40 2.89 13.88 -18.14
C PRO A 40 3.37 12.44 -18.01
N LEU A 41 3.53 11.95 -16.78
CA LEU A 41 3.92 10.56 -16.51
C LEU A 41 2.75 9.56 -16.58
N ALA A 42 1.50 9.99 -16.69
CA ALA A 42 0.33 9.10 -16.61
C ALA A 42 0.28 8.03 -17.72
N SER A 43 0.94 8.27 -18.86
CA SER A 43 1.02 7.33 -19.99
C SER A 43 2.29 6.46 -19.99
N ALA A 44 3.13 6.56 -18.97
CA ALA A 44 4.45 5.91 -18.95
C ALA A 44 4.42 4.39 -18.66
N GLY A 45 3.28 3.85 -18.23
CA GLY A 45 3.14 2.45 -17.82
C GLY A 45 3.76 2.13 -16.46
N SER A 46 4.86 2.75 -16.08
CA SER A 46 5.50 2.71 -14.75
C SER A 46 6.31 3.99 -14.53
N VAL A 47 6.65 4.27 -13.28
CA VAL A 47 7.49 5.41 -12.88
C VAL A 47 8.58 4.97 -11.92
N THR A 48 9.65 5.77 -11.81
CA THR A 48 10.69 5.60 -10.80
C THR A 48 10.56 6.65 -9.71
N LEU A 49 11.12 6.36 -8.53
CA LEU A 49 11.22 7.35 -7.44
C LEU A 49 12.02 8.59 -7.86
N THR A 50 13.01 8.42 -8.73
CA THR A 50 13.78 9.54 -9.32
C THR A 50 12.88 10.46 -10.15
N GLN A 51 12.02 9.89 -11.00
CA GLN A 51 11.07 10.69 -11.78
C GLN A 51 10.04 11.38 -10.88
N MET A 52 9.59 10.70 -9.83
CA MET A 52 8.65 11.28 -8.88
C MET A 52 9.27 12.45 -8.09
N ALA A 53 10.57 12.41 -7.81
CA ALA A 53 11.29 13.47 -7.08
C ALA A 53 11.30 14.82 -7.81
N GLU A 54 11.01 14.84 -9.11
CA GLU A 54 10.92 16.07 -9.91
C GLU A 54 9.62 16.87 -9.66
N TYR A 55 8.69 16.29 -8.91
CA TYR A 55 7.35 16.86 -8.65
C TYR A 55 7.09 17.03 -7.15
N PRO A 56 6.20 17.94 -6.76
CA PRO A 56 5.74 18.00 -5.38
C PRO A 56 5.17 16.65 -4.92
N LEU A 57 5.54 16.21 -3.71
CA LEU A 57 5.14 14.90 -3.19
C LEU A 57 4.32 15.01 -1.92
N ALA A 58 3.23 14.27 -1.87
CA ALA A 58 2.57 13.92 -0.61
C ALA A 58 3.04 12.51 -0.20
N LEU A 59 3.65 12.39 0.97
CA LEU A 59 4.17 11.12 1.46
C LEU A 59 3.52 10.71 2.79
N PRO A 60 3.43 9.41 3.07
CA PRO A 60 3.02 8.96 4.38
C PRO A 60 4.07 9.30 5.45
N PRO A 61 3.68 9.35 6.74
CA PRO A 61 4.60 9.63 7.84
C PRO A 61 5.74 8.59 7.93
N PRO A 62 6.93 8.98 8.44
CA PRO A 62 8.13 8.15 8.46
C PRO A 62 7.98 6.81 9.19
N GLU A 63 7.08 6.73 10.17
CA GLU A 63 6.81 5.51 10.94
C GLU A 63 5.99 4.46 10.17
N THR A 64 5.45 4.80 9.00
CA THR A 64 4.66 3.86 8.20
C THR A 64 5.54 2.90 7.41
N THR A 65 5.08 1.66 7.24
CA THR A 65 5.82 0.64 6.49
C THR A 65 6.06 1.03 5.02
N VAL A 66 5.12 1.75 4.41
CA VAL A 66 5.26 2.28 3.04
C VAL A 66 6.41 3.28 2.98
N ARG A 67 6.43 4.24 3.92
CA ARG A 67 7.48 5.26 3.93
C ARG A 67 8.86 4.65 4.20
N GLN A 68 8.97 3.75 5.16
CA GLN A 68 10.23 3.04 5.42
C GLN A 68 10.75 2.27 4.20
N MET A 69 9.85 1.66 3.44
CA MET A 69 10.21 0.98 2.20
C MET A 69 10.76 1.94 1.15
N ILE A 70 10.10 3.08 0.95
CA ILE A 70 10.55 4.15 0.06
C ILE A 70 11.92 4.67 0.51
N ASP A 71 12.08 4.99 1.78
CA ASP A 71 13.32 5.53 2.34
C ASP A 71 14.49 4.56 2.18
N ILE A 72 14.27 3.23 2.32
CA ILE A 72 15.29 2.21 2.06
C ILE A 72 15.71 2.21 0.58
N VAL A 73 14.75 2.27 -0.34
CA VAL A 73 15.05 2.29 -1.78
C VAL A 73 15.79 3.57 -2.15
N CYS A 74 15.30 4.72 -1.68
CA CYS A 74 15.95 6.02 -1.90
C CYS A 74 17.37 6.04 -1.35
N SER A 75 17.60 5.53 -0.14
CA SER A 75 18.93 5.47 0.47
C SER A 75 19.93 4.65 -0.38
N ARG A 76 19.48 3.55 -0.98
CA ARG A 76 20.32 2.73 -1.87
C ARG A 76 20.71 3.44 -3.15
N GLN A 77 19.90 4.38 -3.59
CA GLN A 77 20.10 5.15 -4.82
C GLN A 77 20.76 6.52 -4.57
N GLY A 78 20.98 6.89 -3.30
CA GLY A 78 21.43 8.24 -2.95
C GLY A 78 20.38 9.33 -3.27
N LEU A 79 19.11 8.95 -3.36
CA LEU A 79 17.98 9.84 -3.66
C LEU A 79 17.37 10.38 -2.36
N GLN A 80 17.01 11.66 -2.35
CA GLN A 80 16.22 12.28 -1.31
C GLN A 80 14.88 12.73 -1.88
N LEU A 81 13.78 12.38 -1.19
CA LEU A 81 12.44 12.83 -1.53
C LEU A 81 11.98 13.89 -0.54
N ASP A 82 11.70 15.07 -1.04
CA ASP A 82 11.18 16.19 -0.25
C ASP A 82 9.65 16.21 -0.34
N ALA A 83 9.00 15.89 0.78
CA ALA A 83 7.54 15.93 0.85
C ALA A 83 7.04 17.33 1.16
N VAL A 84 6.16 17.88 0.31
CA VAL A 84 5.44 19.13 0.58
C VAL A 84 4.22 18.89 1.48
N LEU A 85 3.75 17.64 1.57
CA LEU A 85 2.67 17.21 2.45
C LEU A 85 3.02 15.87 3.09
N ILE A 86 2.85 15.77 4.40
CA ILE A 86 2.94 14.50 5.12
C ILE A 86 1.59 14.21 5.75
N SER A 87 0.98 13.07 5.40
CA SER A 87 -0.32 12.68 5.94
C SER A 87 -0.51 11.17 5.92
N ASN A 88 -1.14 10.64 6.97
CA ASN A 88 -1.62 9.26 7.04
C ASN A 88 -3.11 9.13 6.66
N HIS A 89 -3.78 10.23 6.35
CA HIS A 89 -5.16 10.23 5.91
C HIS A 89 -5.26 10.05 4.39
N ALA A 90 -5.71 8.88 3.96
CA ALA A 90 -5.82 8.53 2.54
C ALA A 90 -6.61 9.57 1.74
N LYS A 91 -7.74 10.08 2.28
CA LYS A 91 -8.54 11.10 1.60
C LYS A 91 -7.79 12.41 1.39
N THR A 92 -6.98 12.85 2.35
CA THR A 92 -6.15 14.06 2.23
C THR A 92 -5.13 13.90 1.10
N VAL A 93 -4.46 12.76 1.06
CA VAL A 93 -3.46 12.44 0.03
C VAL A 93 -4.10 12.35 -1.34
N VAL A 94 -5.23 11.66 -1.46
CA VAL A 94 -5.97 11.54 -2.73
C VAL A 94 -6.43 12.91 -3.22
N ASN A 95 -7.03 13.72 -2.36
CA ASN A 95 -7.47 15.07 -2.73
C ASN A 95 -6.29 15.94 -3.19
N PHE A 96 -5.13 15.85 -2.53
CA PHE A 96 -3.92 16.55 -2.95
C PHE A 96 -3.55 16.19 -4.40
N VAL A 97 -3.56 14.90 -4.75
CA VAL A 97 -3.27 14.43 -6.10
C VAL A 97 -4.36 14.88 -7.09
N GLN A 98 -5.65 14.68 -6.77
CA GLN A 98 -6.76 15.04 -7.66
C GLN A 98 -6.82 16.53 -8.00
N LEU A 99 -6.45 17.38 -7.04
CA LEU A 99 -6.41 18.84 -7.22
C LEU A 99 -5.12 19.32 -7.93
N GLY A 100 -4.27 18.41 -8.38
CA GLY A 100 -3.03 18.76 -9.08
C GLY A 100 -1.93 19.29 -8.17
N GLY A 101 -2.00 19.03 -6.86
CA GLY A 101 -0.99 19.43 -5.90
C GLY A 101 0.36 18.72 -6.07
N GLY A 102 0.37 17.58 -6.77
CA GLY A 102 1.56 16.79 -7.05
C GLY A 102 1.26 15.30 -7.08
N LEU A 103 2.26 14.48 -6.79
CA LEU A 103 2.19 13.02 -6.78
C LEU A 103 2.14 12.47 -5.36
N SER A 104 1.77 11.20 -5.24
CA SER A 104 1.80 10.48 -3.98
C SER A 104 2.04 8.99 -4.18
N VAL A 105 1.94 8.23 -3.10
CA VAL A 105 2.01 6.78 -3.10
C VAL A 105 0.90 6.19 -2.25
N ALA A 106 0.37 5.04 -2.67
CA ALA A 106 -0.58 4.27 -1.88
C ALA A 106 -0.51 2.78 -2.21
N SER A 107 -1.06 1.95 -1.32
CA SER A 107 -1.31 0.55 -1.65
C SER A 107 -2.42 0.47 -2.70
N GLU A 108 -2.24 -0.43 -3.65
CA GLU A 108 -3.22 -0.72 -4.71
C GLU A 108 -4.64 -0.88 -4.17
N ILE A 109 -4.80 -1.69 -3.12
CA ILE A 109 -6.10 -1.96 -2.50
C ILE A 109 -6.81 -0.68 -2.02
N ALA A 110 -6.06 0.31 -1.54
CA ALA A 110 -6.64 1.55 -1.00
C ALA A 110 -7.22 2.46 -2.09
N VAL A 111 -6.78 2.33 -3.33
CA VAL A 111 -7.08 3.29 -4.41
C VAL A 111 -7.78 2.67 -5.62
N ARG A 112 -7.97 1.34 -5.65
CA ARG A 112 -8.53 0.65 -6.82
C ARG A 112 -9.86 1.24 -7.32
N HIS A 113 -10.75 1.64 -6.41
CA HIS A 113 -12.04 2.23 -6.77
C HIS A 113 -11.87 3.60 -7.44
N LEU A 114 -10.93 4.42 -6.99
CA LEU A 114 -10.66 5.74 -7.56
C LEU A 114 -10.02 5.63 -8.95
N VAL A 115 -9.20 4.62 -9.17
CA VAL A 115 -8.63 4.30 -10.48
C VAL A 115 -9.74 3.83 -11.45
N ALA A 116 -10.61 2.95 -10.98
CA ALA A 116 -11.75 2.47 -11.79
C ALA A 116 -12.73 3.61 -12.18
N GLU A 117 -12.87 4.60 -11.32
CA GLU A 117 -13.68 5.82 -11.59
C GLU A 117 -12.94 6.85 -12.47
N GLY A 118 -11.66 6.61 -12.80
CA GLY A 118 -10.81 7.57 -13.52
C GLY A 118 -10.46 8.83 -12.73
N ALA A 119 -10.67 8.81 -11.42
CA ALA A 119 -10.45 9.96 -10.53
C ALA A 119 -8.95 10.23 -10.28
N ILE A 120 -8.12 9.21 -10.41
CA ILE A 120 -6.65 9.25 -10.35
C ILE A 120 -6.08 8.22 -11.31
N VAL A 121 -4.80 8.39 -11.66
CA VAL A 121 -3.99 7.36 -12.31
C VAL A 121 -3.07 6.74 -11.28
N ALA A 122 -2.95 5.42 -11.28
CA ALA A 122 -2.03 4.70 -10.42
C ALA A 122 -1.07 3.88 -11.28
N LEU A 123 0.23 4.05 -11.08
CA LEU A 123 1.27 3.38 -11.86
C LEU A 123 2.19 2.57 -10.94
N PRO A 124 2.69 1.42 -11.42
CA PRO A 124 3.75 0.70 -10.74
C PRO A 124 5.00 1.58 -10.55
N ILE A 125 5.64 1.46 -9.40
CA ILE A 125 6.95 2.03 -9.14
C ILE A 125 7.97 0.95 -9.48
N SER A 126 8.79 1.19 -10.51
CA SER A 126 9.69 0.18 -11.09
C SER A 126 11.01 0.00 -10.32
N ASP A 127 11.24 0.79 -9.28
CA ASP A 127 12.43 0.63 -8.43
C ASP A 127 12.41 -0.70 -7.69
N ALA A 128 13.55 -1.41 -7.70
CA ALA A 128 13.67 -2.71 -7.06
C ALA A 128 13.37 -2.65 -5.56
N GLY A 129 12.44 -3.46 -5.11
CA GLY A 129 11.99 -3.56 -3.72
C GLY A 129 10.68 -2.81 -3.42
N MET A 130 10.08 -2.12 -4.40
CA MET A 130 8.79 -1.48 -4.23
C MET A 130 7.60 -2.44 -4.40
N ASP A 131 7.83 -3.59 -5.00
CA ASP A 131 6.85 -4.67 -5.25
C ASP A 131 6.77 -5.72 -4.13
N LEU A 132 7.71 -5.70 -3.19
CA LEU A 132 7.88 -6.74 -2.16
C LEU A 132 6.95 -6.57 -0.96
N ARG A 133 5.64 -6.58 -1.18
CA ARG A 133 4.67 -6.40 -0.10
C ARG A 133 3.40 -7.21 -0.35
N ASP A 134 3.02 -7.99 0.65
CA ASP A 134 1.77 -8.75 0.65
C ASP A 134 0.79 -8.19 1.69
N LEU A 135 -0.48 -8.21 1.36
CA LEU A 135 -1.57 -8.12 2.33
C LEU A 135 -1.87 -9.51 2.85
N GLU A 136 -1.87 -9.66 4.15
CA GLU A 136 -2.14 -10.93 4.82
C GLU A 136 -3.32 -10.81 5.77
N VAL A 137 -4.17 -11.84 5.76
CA VAL A 137 -5.12 -12.13 6.84
C VAL A 137 -4.43 -13.12 7.77
N GLN A 138 -4.09 -12.67 8.95
CA GLN A 138 -3.31 -13.41 9.93
C GLN A 138 -4.16 -13.86 11.11
N THR A 139 -3.89 -15.06 11.61
CA THR A 139 -4.47 -15.63 12.81
C THR A 139 -3.37 -16.18 13.72
N LEU A 140 -3.68 -16.46 14.98
CA LEU A 140 -2.72 -17.08 15.88
C LEU A 140 -2.55 -18.55 15.50
N ALA A 141 -1.30 -18.99 15.33
CA ALA A 141 -0.98 -20.35 14.95
C ALA A 141 -1.51 -21.36 15.97
N GLY A 142 -2.09 -22.45 15.46
CA GLY A 142 -2.61 -23.55 16.28
C GLY A 142 -3.87 -23.22 17.09
N ARG A 143 -4.50 -22.07 16.90
CA ARG A 143 -5.75 -21.69 17.58
C ARG A 143 -6.96 -21.94 16.70
N SER A 144 -7.94 -22.68 17.24
CA SER A 144 -9.26 -22.81 16.61
C SER A 144 -10.01 -21.48 16.70
N LEU A 145 -10.48 -20.98 15.55
CA LEU A 145 -11.23 -19.74 15.49
C LEU A 145 -12.70 -19.96 15.88
N PRO A 146 -13.34 -19.03 16.60
CA PRO A 146 -14.79 -19.02 16.77
C PRO A 146 -15.50 -19.00 15.41
N VAL A 147 -16.70 -19.59 15.33
CA VAL A 147 -17.46 -19.72 14.07
C VAL A 147 -17.66 -18.35 13.38
N ALA A 148 -18.01 -17.32 14.14
CA ALA A 148 -18.20 -15.97 13.60
C ALA A 148 -16.90 -15.37 13.05
N VAL A 149 -15.78 -15.65 13.70
CA VAL A 149 -14.46 -15.20 13.26
C VAL A 149 -14.05 -15.91 11.98
N GLN A 150 -14.29 -17.23 11.90
CA GLN A 150 -14.02 -18.01 10.69
C GLN A 150 -14.87 -17.50 9.50
N ALA A 151 -16.16 -17.26 9.72
CA ALA A 151 -17.04 -16.69 8.69
C ALA A 151 -16.55 -15.33 8.18
N PHE A 152 -16.01 -14.48 9.07
CA PHE A 152 -15.42 -13.21 8.66
C PHE A 152 -14.12 -13.39 7.85
N VAL A 153 -13.26 -14.34 8.22
CA VAL A 153 -12.08 -14.69 7.43
C VAL A 153 -12.46 -15.16 6.03
N ASP A 154 -13.50 -15.98 5.91
CA ASP A 154 -13.96 -16.49 4.62
C ASP A 154 -14.55 -15.36 3.75
N LEU A 155 -15.30 -14.44 4.36
CA LEU A 155 -15.77 -13.22 3.69
C LEU A 155 -14.59 -12.36 3.18
N LEU A 156 -13.54 -12.18 3.98
CA LEU A 156 -12.35 -11.45 3.56
C LEU A 156 -11.67 -12.11 2.36
N LYS A 157 -11.59 -13.45 2.33
CA LYS A 157 -11.02 -14.20 1.18
C LYS A 157 -11.82 -14.00 -0.11
N GLU A 158 -13.12 -13.79 -0.01
CA GLU A 158 -14.00 -13.54 -1.16
C GLU A 158 -13.91 -12.07 -1.64
N GLN A 159 -13.80 -11.13 -0.71
CA GLN A 159 -13.89 -9.70 -1.01
C GLN A 159 -12.54 -9.05 -1.33
N LEU A 160 -11.44 -9.56 -0.77
CA LEU A 160 -10.10 -8.99 -0.99
C LEU A 160 -9.57 -9.22 -2.42
N PRO A 161 -9.80 -10.37 -3.10
CA PRO A 161 -9.37 -10.55 -4.47
C PRO A 161 -10.13 -9.63 -5.42
N GLY A 162 -9.64 -8.42 -5.60
CA GLY A 162 -10.09 -7.51 -6.64
C GLY A 162 -9.11 -7.57 -7.82
N ARG A 163 -9.59 -7.82 -9.03
CA ARG A 163 -8.78 -7.69 -10.24
C ARG A 163 -8.85 -6.25 -10.75
N TRP A 164 -7.72 -5.76 -11.25
CA TRP A 164 -7.65 -4.60 -12.14
C TRP A 164 -8.38 -4.88 -13.44
#